data_9df20257c2441297f03e484f294992a0
#
_entry.id   9df20257c2441297f03e484f294992a0
#
_cell.length_a   1.000
_cell.length_b   1.000
_cell.length_c   1.000
_cell.angle_alpha   90.00
_cell.angle_beta   90.00
_cell.angle_gamma   90.00
#
_symmetry.space_group_name_H-M   'P 1'
#
loop_
_entity.id
_entity.type
_entity.pdbx_description
1 polymer ?
#
loop_
_entity_poly.entity_id
_entity_poly.type
_entity_poly.pdbx_seq_one_letter_code
_entity_poly.pdbx_strand_id
1 'polypeptide(L)'
;YISVRPERYSYNIIKEQGEFVINLTNKDLAKKTDWCGCRSGRKYDKFKEMNLHKEKANFVNAPMIEESPVSIECKVREIKELGSHSMFIADVLAINADDKYIDEKGAFDISKCNLISYANGGYYTQGKKIGKFGYSVQKKKGKRSK
;
A
#
# COMPACT_ATOMS: atom_id res chain seq x y z
N TYR A 1 8.65 5.27 3.13
CA TYR A 1 9.26 5.82 1.92
C TYR A 1 8.77 5.10 0.68
N ILE A 2 8.89 5.78 -0.47
CA ILE A 2 8.75 5.17 -1.79
C ILE A 2 10.02 5.37 -2.59
N SER A 3 10.30 4.45 -3.54
CA SER A 3 11.44 4.53 -4.44
C SER A 3 10.92 4.70 -5.87
N VAL A 4 11.28 5.80 -6.51
CA VAL A 4 10.75 6.17 -7.83
C VAL A 4 11.88 6.46 -8.79
N ARG A 5 11.79 5.93 -10.01
CA ARG A 5 12.76 6.24 -11.08
C ARG A 5 12.47 7.63 -11.65
N PRO A 6 13.50 8.46 -11.90
CA PRO A 6 13.32 9.82 -12.43
C PRO A 6 12.54 9.90 -13.75
N GLU A 7 12.59 8.85 -14.58
CA GLU A 7 11.89 8.80 -15.88
C GLU A 7 10.37 8.57 -15.74
N ARG A 8 9.91 8.15 -14.56
CA ARG A 8 8.47 7.92 -14.32
C ARG A 8 7.70 9.23 -14.27
N TYR A 9 6.55 9.25 -14.90
CA TYR A 9 5.71 10.46 -14.96
C TYR A 9 5.34 10.99 -13.57
N SER A 10 5.10 10.11 -12.61
CA SER A 10 4.79 10.47 -11.23
C SER A 10 5.95 11.12 -10.47
N TYR A 11 7.20 10.97 -10.93
CA TYR A 11 8.38 11.50 -10.23
C TYR A 11 8.27 13.02 -10.03
N ASN A 12 8.10 13.77 -11.12
CA ASN A 12 8.02 15.23 -11.04
C ASN A 12 6.77 15.69 -10.29
N ILE A 13 5.65 14.99 -10.47
CA ILE A 13 4.39 15.31 -9.75
C ILE A 13 4.62 15.22 -8.24
N ILE A 14 5.20 14.12 -7.75
CA ILE A 14 5.48 13.94 -6.32
C ILE A 14 6.52 14.95 -5.82
N LYS A 15 7.57 15.21 -6.64
CA LYS A 15 8.63 16.17 -6.28
C LYS A 15 8.08 17.59 -6.14
N GLU A 16 7.18 18.01 -7.03
CA GLU A 16 6.58 19.35 -7.04
C GLU A 16 5.51 19.51 -5.96
N GLN A 17 4.66 18.51 -5.79
CA GLN A 17 3.57 18.57 -4.80
C GLN A 17 4.03 18.30 -3.37
N GLY A 18 5.12 17.56 -3.19
CA GLY A 18 5.65 17.21 -1.88
C GLY A 18 4.76 16.24 -1.09
N GLU A 19 3.87 15.51 -1.77
CA GLU A 19 2.91 14.62 -1.11
C GLU A 19 2.49 13.46 -2.02
N PHE A 20 2.05 12.38 -1.41
CA PHE A 20 1.50 11.21 -2.12
C PHE A 20 0.66 10.34 -1.19
N VAL A 21 -0.14 9.45 -1.78
CA VAL A 21 -0.88 8.41 -1.06
C VAL A 21 -0.37 7.03 -1.49
N ILE A 22 -0.09 6.16 -0.51
CA ILE A 22 0.17 4.74 -0.75
C ILE A 22 -1.14 3.99 -0.58
N ASN A 23 -1.69 3.48 -1.69
CA ASN A 23 -2.88 2.65 -1.68
C ASN A 23 -2.44 1.18 -1.70
N LEU A 24 -2.73 0.42 -0.63
CA LEU A 24 -2.35 -0.98 -0.57
C LEU A 24 -3.20 -1.80 -1.55
N THR A 25 -2.52 -2.65 -2.33
CA THR A 25 -3.17 -3.46 -3.35
C THR A 25 -3.61 -4.80 -2.80
N ASN A 26 -4.87 -5.13 -2.97
CA ASN A 26 -5.43 -6.44 -2.70
C ASN A 26 -5.57 -7.29 -3.98
N LYS A 27 -6.06 -8.53 -3.84
CA LYS A 27 -6.26 -9.47 -4.95
C LYS A 27 -7.15 -8.88 -6.06
N ASP A 28 -8.20 -8.15 -5.70
CA ASP A 28 -9.18 -7.62 -6.66
C ASP A 28 -8.59 -6.48 -7.49
N LEU A 29 -7.65 -5.73 -6.91
CA LEU A 29 -6.91 -4.66 -7.57
C LEU A 29 -5.70 -5.14 -8.37
N ALA A 30 -5.29 -6.42 -8.28
CA ALA A 30 -4.04 -6.92 -8.87
C ALA A 30 -3.92 -6.61 -10.37
N LYS A 31 -4.95 -6.92 -11.18
CA LYS A 31 -4.97 -6.65 -12.62
C LYS A 31 -4.88 -5.15 -12.93
N LYS A 32 -5.60 -4.33 -12.16
CA LYS A 32 -5.59 -2.88 -12.32
C LYS A 32 -4.21 -2.31 -11.97
N THR A 33 -3.58 -2.82 -10.92
CA THR A 33 -2.23 -2.43 -10.48
C THR A 33 -1.18 -2.76 -11.54
N ASP A 34 -1.21 -3.98 -12.08
CA ASP A 34 -0.31 -4.40 -13.17
C ASP A 34 -0.45 -3.48 -14.38
N TRP A 35 -1.67 -3.27 -14.86
CA TRP A 35 -1.93 -2.38 -15.99
C TRP A 35 -1.41 -0.96 -15.74
N CYS A 36 -1.68 -0.41 -14.54
CA CYS A 36 -1.20 0.91 -14.13
C CYS A 36 0.33 0.99 -14.05
N GLY A 37 1.00 -0.10 -13.71
CA GLY A 37 2.47 -0.22 -13.71
C GLY A 37 3.07 -0.21 -15.11
N CYS A 38 2.36 -0.81 -16.09
CA CYS A 38 2.79 -0.93 -17.48
C CYS A 38 2.48 0.31 -18.34
N ARG A 39 1.52 1.14 -17.95
CA ARG A 39 1.06 2.30 -18.73
C ARG A 39 1.44 3.62 -18.06
N SER A 40 1.83 4.60 -18.90
CA SER A 40 2.21 5.92 -18.40
C SER A 40 1.02 6.85 -18.25
N GLY A 41 0.94 7.56 -17.12
CA GLY A 41 -0.05 8.61 -16.87
C GLY A 41 0.05 9.82 -17.82
N ARG A 42 1.12 9.93 -18.61
CA ARG A 42 1.20 10.93 -19.69
C ARG A 42 0.23 10.67 -20.84
N LYS A 43 -0.16 9.39 -21.03
CA LYS A 43 -0.97 8.96 -22.18
C LYS A 43 -2.35 8.49 -21.75
N TYR A 44 -2.52 8.08 -20.51
CA TYR A 44 -3.74 7.45 -20.03
C TYR A 44 -4.19 8.04 -18.70
N ASP A 45 -5.46 8.36 -18.58
CA ASP A 45 -6.10 8.58 -17.29
C ASP A 45 -6.37 7.21 -16.63
N LYS A 46 -5.51 6.82 -15.71
CA LYS A 46 -5.55 5.49 -15.08
C LYS A 46 -6.81 5.24 -14.28
N PHE A 47 -7.41 6.28 -13.70
CA PHE A 47 -8.67 6.16 -12.99
C PHE A 47 -9.80 5.78 -13.95
N LYS A 48 -9.89 6.50 -15.06
CA LYS A 48 -10.88 6.23 -16.10
C LYS A 48 -10.70 4.87 -16.76
N GLU A 49 -9.46 4.56 -17.21
CA GLU A 49 -9.15 3.32 -17.93
C GLU A 49 -9.40 2.06 -17.10
N MET A 50 -9.12 2.13 -15.80
CA MET A 50 -9.26 1.00 -14.89
C MET A 50 -10.55 1.04 -14.07
N ASN A 51 -11.44 1.98 -14.35
CA ASN A 51 -12.66 2.18 -13.56
C ASN A 51 -12.35 2.16 -12.06
N LEU A 52 -11.46 3.08 -11.65
CA LEU A 52 -11.09 3.33 -10.27
C LEU A 52 -11.75 4.64 -9.82
N HIS A 53 -12.19 4.70 -8.57
CA HIS A 53 -12.82 5.88 -8.01
C HIS A 53 -11.83 6.64 -7.12
N LYS A 54 -11.85 7.97 -7.30
CA LYS A 54 -11.05 8.88 -6.46
C LYS A 54 -11.81 9.16 -5.18
N GLU A 55 -11.13 8.95 -4.07
CA GLU A 55 -11.61 9.38 -2.76
C GLU A 55 -10.73 10.53 -2.25
N LYS A 56 -11.36 11.51 -1.60
CA LYS A 56 -10.63 12.66 -1.05
C LYS A 56 -9.84 12.24 0.18
N ALA A 57 -8.55 12.53 0.18
CA ALA A 57 -7.71 12.38 1.36
C ALA A 57 -7.99 13.48 2.40
N ASN A 58 -7.63 13.24 3.66
CA ASN A 58 -7.92 14.15 4.77
C ASN A 58 -6.85 15.23 4.93
N PHE A 59 -5.59 14.89 4.65
CA PHE A 59 -4.42 15.76 4.97
C PHE A 59 -3.56 16.09 3.75
N VAL A 60 -3.75 15.41 2.62
CA VAL A 60 -3.01 15.66 1.38
C VAL A 60 -3.98 15.90 0.22
N ASN A 61 -3.50 16.57 -0.84
CA ASN A 61 -4.32 16.81 -2.05
C ASN A 61 -4.31 15.61 -3.01
N ALA A 62 -3.31 14.73 -2.89
CA ALA A 62 -3.26 13.50 -3.66
C ALA A 62 -4.47 12.60 -3.30
N PRO A 63 -5.25 12.14 -4.29
CA PRO A 63 -6.44 11.33 -4.00
C PRO A 63 -6.08 9.93 -3.51
N MET A 64 -6.93 9.39 -2.66
CA MET A 64 -6.98 7.96 -2.36
C MET A 64 -7.68 7.21 -3.50
N ILE A 65 -7.54 5.89 -3.52
CA ILE A 65 -8.31 4.98 -4.38
C ILE A 65 -9.36 4.32 -3.50
N GLU A 66 -10.65 4.59 -3.77
CA GLU A 66 -11.79 4.10 -2.98
C GLU A 66 -11.78 2.56 -2.80
N GLU A 67 -11.36 1.82 -3.83
CA GLU A 67 -11.30 0.37 -3.80
C GLU A 67 -10.11 -0.20 -3.00
N SER A 68 -9.19 0.67 -2.54
CA SER A 68 -8.05 0.22 -1.73
C SER A 68 -8.48 -0.09 -0.30
N PRO A 69 -8.10 -1.25 0.25
CA PRO A 69 -8.45 -1.59 1.64
C PRO A 69 -7.77 -0.70 2.67
N VAL A 70 -6.64 -0.10 2.31
CA VAL A 70 -5.86 0.80 3.18
C VAL A 70 -5.17 1.84 2.33
N SER A 71 -5.31 3.10 2.71
CA SER A 71 -4.65 4.25 2.07
C SER A 71 -3.82 5.01 3.11
N ILE A 72 -2.56 5.28 2.80
CA ILE A 72 -1.59 5.92 3.70
C ILE A 72 -1.24 7.29 3.12
N GLU A 73 -1.62 8.36 3.81
CA GLU A 73 -1.36 9.74 3.41
C GLU A 73 0.03 10.15 3.87
N CYS A 74 0.83 10.63 2.93
CA CYS A 74 2.25 10.90 3.13
C CYS A 74 2.63 12.29 2.66
N LYS A 75 3.40 13.01 3.48
CA LYS A 75 4.04 14.27 3.13
C LYS A 75 5.55 14.09 3.03
N VAL A 76 6.12 14.44 1.88
CA VAL A 76 7.56 14.28 1.62
C VAL A 76 8.36 15.16 2.57
N ARG A 77 9.31 14.56 3.26
CA ARG A 77 10.24 15.20 4.17
C ARG A 77 11.62 15.41 3.55
N GLU A 78 12.06 14.40 2.79
CA GLU A 78 13.38 14.39 2.19
C GLU A 78 13.37 13.57 0.90
N ILE A 79 14.16 13.99 -0.09
CA ILE A 79 14.39 13.24 -1.32
C ILE A 79 15.87 12.92 -1.41
N LYS A 80 16.21 11.64 -1.47
CA LYS A 80 17.58 11.15 -1.66
C LYS A 80 17.74 10.59 -3.08
N GLU A 81 18.59 11.20 -3.85
CA GLU A 81 18.94 10.73 -5.20
C GLU A 81 19.99 9.61 -5.06
N LEU A 82 19.62 8.41 -5.51
CA LEU A 82 20.45 7.19 -5.41
C LEU A 82 20.86 6.64 -6.78
N GLY A 83 21.01 7.51 -7.77
CA GLY A 83 21.35 7.14 -9.14
C GLY A 83 20.12 6.67 -9.93
N SER A 84 19.89 5.37 -10.07
CA SER A 84 18.79 4.82 -10.85
C SER A 84 17.39 5.12 -10.29
N HIS A 85 17.29 5.40 -8.99
CA HIS A 85 16.07 5.71 -8.26
C HIS A 85 16.31 6.85 -7.28
N SER A 86 15.27 7.59 -6.97
CA SER A 86 15.25 8.51 -5.82
C SER A 86 14.31 7.96 -4.74
N MET A 87 14.76 8.02 -3.51
CA MET A 87 13.98 7.67 -2.33
C MET A 87 13.27 8.92 -1.83
N PHE A 88 11.93 8.88 -1.79
CA PHE A 88 11.09 9.91 -1.19
C PHE A 88 10.74 9.47 0.23
N ILE A 89 11.43 10.03 1.21
CA ILE A 89 11.16 9.80 2.64
C ILE A 89 10.04 10.75 3.05
N ALA A 90 9.03 10.23 3.72
CA ALA A 90 7.84 10.99 4.05
C ALA A 90 7.36 10.72 5.48
N ASP A 91 6.75 11.74 6.07
CA ASP A 91 5.96 11.61 7.28
C ASP A 91 4.59 11.01 6.93
N VAL A 92 4.14 10.03 7.71
CA VAL A 92 2.78 9.47 7.60
C VAL A 92 1.84 10.37 8.39
N LEU A 93 0.90 11.01 7.70
CA LEU A 93 -0.06 11.93 8.31
C LEU A 93 -1.33 11.21 8.77
N ALA A 94 -1.78 10.22 8.00
CA ALA A 94 -2.94 9.41 8.33
C ALA A 94 -2.85 8.03 7.68
N ILE A 95 -3.57 7.08 8.28
CA ILE A 95 -3.83 5.75 7.71
C ILE A 95 -5.34 5.57 7.71
N ASN A 96 -5.91 5.46 6.53
CA ASN A 96 -7.34 5.23 6.33
C ASN A 96 -7.53 3.75 5.99
N ALA A 97 -8.43 3.09 6.69
CA ALA A 97 -8.77 1.69 6.45
C ALA A 97 -10.29 1.57 6.26
N ASP A 98 -10.71 0.69 5.36
CA ASP A 98 -12.12 0.41 5.12
C ASP A 98 -12.74 -0.29 6.36
N ASP A 99 -13.86 0.22 6.85
CA ASP A 99 -14.55 -0.23 8.07
C ASP A 99 -14.85 -1.73 8.08
N LYS A 100 -15.03 -2.35 6.93
CA LYS A 100 -15.27 -3.81 6.84
C LYS A 100 -14.12 -4.67 7.36
N TYR A 101 -12.92 -4.08 7.55
CA TYR A 101 -11.74 -4.75 8.09
C TYR A 101 -11.51 -4.43 9.58
N ILE A 102 -12.40 -3.64 10.18
CA ILE A 102 -12.38 -3.30 11.60
C ILE A 102 -13.39 -4.18 12.31
N ASP A 103 -13.00 -4.80 13.42
CA ASP A 103 -13.90 -5.64 14.20
C ASP A 103 -14.78 -4.80 15.17
N GLU A 104 -15.75 -5.45 15.81
CA GLU A 104 -16.67 -4.82 16.78
C GLU A 104 -15.96 -4.15 17.97
N LYS A 105 -14.69 -4.46 18.20
CA LYS A 105 -13.85 -3.86 19.26
C LYS A 105 -12.97 -2.73 18.74
N GLY A 106 -13.10 -2.35 17.46
CA GLY A 106 -12.29 -1.33 16.80
C GLY A 106 -10.90 -1.81 16.40
N ALA A 107 -10.62 -3.12 16.41
CA ALA A 107 -9.32 -3.66 15.99
C ALA A 107 -9.29 -3.91 14.48
N PHE A 108 -8.26 -3.36 13.82
CA PHE A 108 -8.03 -3.57 12.40
C PHE A 108 -7.35 -4.92 12.13
N ASP A 109 -7.89 -5.70 11.20
CA ASP A 109 -7.34 -6.99 10.78
C ASP A 109 -6.84 -6.96 9.34
N ILE A 110 -5.57 -6.62 9.16
CA ILE A 110 -4.92 -6.56 7.85
C ILE A 110 -4.97 -7.90 7.10
N SER A 111 -5.10 -9.03 7.79
CA SER A 111 -5.15 -10.35 7.15
C SER A 111 -6.41 -10.55 6.31
N LYS A 112 -7.48 -9.82 6.61
CA LYS A 112 -8.74 -9.84 5.87
C LYS A 112 -8.69 -9.01 4.57
N CYS A 113 -7.71 -8.12 4.43
CA CYS A 113 -7.57 -7.26 3.26
C CYS A 113 -7.16 -8.01 1.98
N ASN A 114 -6.77 -9.29 2.06
CA ASN A 114 -6.29 -10.09 0.92
C ASN A 114 -5.19 -9.38 0.12
N LEU A 115 -4.25 -8.74 0.82
CA LEU A 115 -3.15 -8.03 0.19
C LEU A 115 -2.32 -8.96 -0.69
N ILE A 116 -1.71 -8.39 -1.72
CA ILE A 116 -0.81 -9.11 -2.60
C ILE A 116 0.63 -8.64 -2.42
N SER A 117 1.57 -9.50 -2.78
CA SER A 117 2.98 -9.18 -2.95
C SER A 117 3.39 -9.37 -4.39
N TYR A 118 4.38 -8.56 -4.83
CA TYR A 118 5.03 -8.74 -6.12
C TYR A 118 6.45 -9.25 -5.88
N ALA A 119 6.76 -10.41 -6.42
CA ALA A 119 8.07 -11.03 -6.28
C ALA A 119 8.43 -11.79 -7.53
N ASN A 120 9.69 -11.67 -7.98
CA ASN A 120 10.24 -12.41 -9.11
C ASN A 120 9.33 -12.40 -10.37
N GLY A 121 8.75 -11.23 -10.70
CA GLY A 121 7.91 -11.08 -11.89
C GLY A 121 6.47 -11.58 -11.75
N GLY A 122 6.05 -12.03 -10.57
CA GLY A 122 4.70 -12.55 -10.30
C GLY A 122 3.99 -11.85 -9.16
N TYR A 123 2.66 -11.88 -9.18
CA TYR A 123 1.79 -11.42 -8.11
C TYR A 123 1.31 -12.61 -7.29
N TYR A 124 1.41 -12.50 -5.96
CA TYR A 124 1.08 -13.57 -5.02
C TYR A 124 0.15 -13.06 -3.94
N THR A 125 -0.83 -13.87 -3.55
CA THR A 125 -1.63 -13.61 -2.36
C THR A 125 -0.88 -14.05 -1.11
N GLN A 126 -1.23 -13.50 0.05
CA GLN A 126 -0.69 -13.95 1.33
C GLN A 126 -1.13 -15.40 1.59
N GLY A 127 -0.21 -16.19 2.12
CA GLY A 127 -0.47 -17.57 2.54
C GLY A 127 -1.12 -17.67 3.91
N LYS A 128 -1.19 -18.91 4.44
CA LYS A 128 -1.71 -19.17 5.77
C LYS A 128 -0.83 -18.55 6.85
N LYS A 129 -1.46 -18.04 7.93
CA LYS A 129 -0.74 -17.57 9.11
C LYS A 129 0.08 -18.70 9.72
N ILE A 130 1.41 -18.50 9.84
CA ILE A 130 2.34 -19.49 10.39
C ILE A 130 2.54 -19.37 11.90
N GLY A 131 2.18 -18.24 12.50
CA GLY A 131 2.32 -18.01 13.94
C GLY A 131 1.87 -16.62 14.33
N LYS A 132 1.89 -16.33 15.62
CA LYS A 132 1.69 -15.00 16.18
C LYS A 132 3.02 -14.48 16.75
N PHE A 133 3.14 -13.19 16.97
CA PHE A 133 4.30 -12.60 17.62
C PHE A 133 4.68 -13.38 18.89
N GLY A 134 5.96 -13.76 19.02
CA GLY A 134 6.46 -14.53 20.16
C GLY A 134 6.20 -16.05 20.10
N TYR A 135 5.62 -16.59 19.01
CA TYR A 135 5.33 -18.04 18.92
C TYR A 135 6.58 -18.92 19.05
N SER A 136 7.75 -18.43 18.62
CA SER A 136 9.01 -19.17 18.67
C SER A 136 9.58 -19.37 20.09
N VAL A 137 9.19 -18.49 21.02
CA VAL A 137 9.67 -18.50 22.40
C VAL A 137 8.60 -18.92 23.41
N GLN A 138 7.44 -19.38 22.94
CA GLN A 138 6.37 -19.87 23.83
C GLN A 138 6.81 -21.16 24.54
N LYS A 139 6.77 -21.15 25.88
CA LYS A 139 6.96 -22.38 26.65
C LYS A 139 5.87 -23.40 26.28
N LYS A 140 6.26 -24.62 25.91
CA LYS A 140 5.30 -25.73 25.75
C LYS A 140 4.51 -25.87 27.04
N LYS A 141 3.17 -25.73 26.98
CA LYS A 141 2.32 -26.08 28.13
C LYS A 141 2.63 -27.54 28.45
N GLY A 142 3.25 -27.80 29.62
CA GLY A 142 3.50 -29.16 30.10
C GLY A 142 2.17 -29.91 30.06
N LYS A 143 2.18 -31.14 29.50
CA LYS A 143 1.07 -32.06 29.68
C LYS A 143 0.88 -32.21 31.16
N ARG A 144 -0.22 -31.72 31.74
CA ARG A 144 -0.65 -32.15 33.07
C ARG A 144 -0.89 -33.64 32.94
N SER A 145 0.04 -34.46 33.49
CA SER A 145 -0.22 -35.87 33.77
C SER A 145 -1.37 -35.94 34.77
N LYS A 146 -2.42 -36.60 34.37
CA LYS A 146 -3.50 -37.02 35.28
C LYS A 146 -2.97 -38.17 36.15
#